data_56979ded6ab514d7254ed78a5139bb1e
#
_entry.id   56979ded6ab514d7254ed78a5139bb1e
#
_cell.length_a   1.000
_cell.length_b   1.000
_cell.length_c   1.000
_cell.angle_alpha   90.00
_cell.angle_beta   90.00
_cell.angle_gamma   90.00
#
_symmetry.space_group_name_H-M   'P 1'
#
loop_
_entity.id
_entity.type
_entity.pdbx_description
1 polymer ?
#
loop_
_entity_poly.entity_id
_entity_poly.type
_entity_poly.pdbx_seq_one_letter_code
_entity_poly.pdbx_strand_id
1 'polypeptide(L)'
;MYPKTYVIDTSVYLTDHTSINNFGKSDIVVPLKVLEEIDKHKKRQDSVGNNARSIIRTFDSLRENGSLQEGVSLGDERGNLYVKGYDSNFIPDDLDRKNADHIIIATALTLREQEPERNVILVTRDIQLRVICDSLGLACEGYNSDQVVETADGLYDGLTEFYVEDRIIEDFYAKQPVFVDDVLTDGVPLHNNQFIMMKSDFDEKKTALAFFEWYDKPIRHIIDSRDGIWGVIPRNKEQRFALDMLMNSAIPLVSVVGKAGCGKSLLCLAAGLEQVLETRTYK
;
A
#
# COMPACT_ATOMS: atom_id res chain seq x y z
N MET A 1 -6.40 34.35 -10.49
CA MET A 1 -5.62 33.31 -9.75
C MET A 1 -5.15 32.35 -10.81
N TYR A 2 -3.86 32.16 -10.98
CA TYR A 2 -3.34 31.23 -11.99
C TYR A 2 -3.74 29.80 -11.67
N PRO A 3 -3.99 28.94 -12.67
CA PRO A 3 -4.30 27.53 -12.43
C PRO A 3 -3.13 26.87 -11.71
N LYS A 4 -3.43 26.07 -10.70
CA LYS A 4 -2.42 25.28 -10.00
C LYS A 4 -1.98 24.11 -10.88
N THR A 5 -0.70 23.83 -10.86
CA THR A 5 -0.10 22.67 -11.51
C THR A 5 0.75 21.94 -10.48
N TYR A 6 0.41 20.70 -10.21
CA TYR A 6 1.09 19.87 -9.23
C TYR A 6 2.10 18.94 -9.90
N VAL A 7 3.36 19.06 -9.49
CA VAL A 7 4.42 18.10 -9.85
C VAL A 7 4.50 17.07 -8.74
N ILE A 8 4.22 15.82 -9.04
CA ILE A 8 4.04 14.78 -8.02
C ILE A 8 5.27 13.88 -7.94
N ASP A 9 5.81 13.75 -6.74
CA ASP A 9 6.95 12.91 -6.40
C ASP A 9 6.58 11.42 -6.35
N THR A 10 7.56 10.55 -6.51
CA THR A 10 7.45 9.09 -6.47
C THR A 10 6.83 8.57 -5.17
N SER A 11 7.21 9.17 -4.02
CA SER A 11 6.71 8.76 -2.69
C SER A 11 5.20 8.83 -2.56
N VAL A 12 4.56 9.76 -3.27
CA VAL A 12 3.10 9.92 -3.29
C VAL A 12 2.43 8.73 -3.97
N TYR A 13 2.87 8.39 -5.18
CA TYR A 13 2.29 7.28 -5.95
C TYR A 13 2.52 5.91 -5.30
N LEU A 14 3.70 5.72 -4.70
CA LEU A 14 4.04 4.48 -3.99
C LEU A 14 3.25 4.30 -2.70
N THR A 15 2.70 5.39 -2.16
CA THR A 15 1.80 5.32 -0.98
C THR A 15 0.34 5.21 -1.38
N ASP A 16 -0.06 5.95 -2.42
CA ASP A 16 -1.45 6.05 -2.86
C ASP A 16 -1.52 6.15 -4.39
N HIS A 17 -1.80 5.02 -5.06
CA HIS A 17 -1.94 4.98 -6.51
C HIS A 17 -3.16 5.76 -7.02
N THR A 18 -4.12 6.07 -6.15
CA THR A 18 -5.31 6.86 -6.49
C THR A 18 -5.10 8.36 -6.32
N SER A 19 -3.92 8.77 -5.88
CA SER A 19 -3.57 10.17 -5.58
C SER A 19 -3.88 11.15 -6.70
N ILE A 20 -3.77 10.72 -7.97
CA ILE A 20 -4.13 11.56 -9.13
C ILE A 20 -5.57 12.08 -9.10
N ASN A 21 -6.43 11.47 -8.30
CA ASN A 21 -7.83 11.88 -8.16
C ASN A 21 -8.04 12.99 -7.11
N ASN A 22 -7.01 13.34 -6.34
CA ASN A 22 -7.13 14.19 -5.15
C ASN A 22 -6.78 15.67 -5.40
N PHE A 23 -6.48 16.06 -6.64
CA PHE A 23 -6.03 17.41 -6.99
C PHE A 23 -7.11 18.28 -7.68
N GLY A 24 -8.36 17.83 -7.72
CA GLY A 24 -9.50 18.57 -8.28
C GLY A 24 -9.27 18.99 -9.73
N LYS A 25 -9.54 20.24 -10.04
CA LYS A 25 -9.39 20.83 -11.41
C LYS A 25 -7.96 21.23 -11.77
N SER A 26 -6.99 20.93 -10.94
CA SER A 26 -5.59 21.28 -11.17
C SER A 26 -4.92 20.29 -12.11
N ASP A 27 -3.97 20.80 -12.91
CA ASP A 27 -3.15 19.95 -13.76
C ASP A 27 -2.13 19.17 -12.94
N ILE A 28 -1.80 17.98 -13.41
CA ILE A 28 -0.80 17.10 -12.80
C ILE A 28 0.34 16.88 -13.77
N VAL A 29 1.57 17.04 -13.29
CA VAL A 29 2.79 16.72 -14.03
C VAL A 29 3.51 15.60 -13.34
N VAL A 30 3.77 14.53 -14.10
CA VAL A 30 4.57 13.37 -13.71
C VAL A 30 5.95 13.55 -14.30
N PRO A 31 7.01 13.76 -13.49
CA PRO A 31 8.37 13.78 -14.01
C PRO A 31 8.74 12.44 -14.65
N LEU A 32 9.47 12.45 -15.76
CA LEU A 32 9.98 11.21 -16.39
C LEU A 32 10.75 10.34 -15.39
N LYS A 33 11.47 10.99 -14.46
CA LYS A 33 12.22 10.29 -13.43
C LYS A 33 11.34 9.48 -12.49
N VAL A 34 10.16 9.97 -12.19
CA VAL A 34 9.16 9.28 -11.35
C VAL A 34 8.73 7.97 -12.00
N LEU A 35 8.51 7.94 -13.32
CA LEU A 35 8.17 6.70 -14.04
C LEU A 35 9.27 5.65 -13.92
N GLU A 36 10.54 6.06 -14.04
CA GLU A 36 11.68 5.15 -13.86
C GLU A 36 11.75 4.58 -12.43
N GLU A 37 11.43 5.41 -11.43
CA GLU A 37 11.45 4.98 -10.04
C GLU A 37 10.30 4.04 -9.70
N ILE A 38 9.10 4.36 -10.12
CA ILE A 38 7.93 3.49 -9.96
C ILE A 38 8.21 2.11 -10.59
N ASP A 39 8.84 2.08 -11.79
CA ASP A 39 9.17 0.82 -12.47
C ASP A 39 10.11 -0.09 -11.66
N LYS A 40 11.04 0.48 -10.91
CA LYS A 40 11.91 -0.30 -10.01
C LYS A 40 11.15 -1.02 -8.90
N HIS A 41 10.04 -0.45 -8.46
CA HIS A 41 9.24 -0.98 -7.35
C HIS A 41 8.16 -1.99 -7.77
N LYS A 42 7.86 -2.13 -9.07
CA LYS A 42 6.77 -3.01 -9.56
C LYS A 42 6.98 -4.49 -9.24
N LYS A 43 8.22 -4.93 -8.98
CA LYS A 43 8.55 -6.32 -8.63
C LYS A 43 8.29 -6.65 -7.15
N ARG A 44 8.05 -5.65 -6.31
CA ARG A 44 7.74 -5.85 -4.89
C ARG A 44 6.34 -6.45 -4.74
N GLN A 45 6.16 -7.29 -3.72
CA GLN A 45 4.87 -7.94 -3.43
C GLN A 45 4.14 -7.33 -2.23
N ASP A 46 4.64 -6.21 -1.72
CA ASP A 46 3.99 -5.42 -0.69
C ASP A 46 3.04 -4.35 -1.29
N SER A 47 2.43 -3.55 -0.43
CA SER A 47 1.56 -2.43 -0.83
C SER A 47 2.25 -1.44 -1.78
N VAL A 48 3.56 -1.20 -1.59
CA VAL A 48 4.35 -0.33 -2.46
C VAL A 48 4.41 -0.88 -3.89
N GLY A 49 4.67 -2.18 -4.04
CA GLY A 49 4.69 -2.84 -5.34
C GLY A 49 3.31 -2.85 -6.01
N ASN A 50 2.24 -3.05 -5.23
CA ASN A 50 0.88 -2.96 -5.76
C ASN A 50 0.55 -1.56 -6.26
N ASN A 51 0.84 -0.53 -5.47
CA ASN A 51 0.64 0.85 -5.88
C ASN A 51 1.44 1.18 -7.15
N ALA A 52 2.70 0.71 -7.25
CA ALA A 52 3.53 0.87 -8.43
C ALA A 52 2.88 0.24 -9.68
N ARG A 53 2.39 -0.99 -9.59
CA ARG A 53 1.73 -1.67 -10.71
C ARG A 53 0.42 -0.97 -11.09
N SER A 54 -0.39 -0.58 -10.11
CA SER A 54 -1.68 0.07 -10.33
C SER A 54 -1.53 1.43 -11.01
N ILE A 55 -0.61 2.28 -10.54
CA ILE A 55 -0.41 3.59 -11.16
C ILE A 55 0.18 3.49 -12.57
N ILE A 56 1.07 2.52 -12.85
CA ILE A 56 1.58 2.28 -14.21
C ILE A 56 0.45 1.88 -15.15
N ARG A 57 -0.47 1.00 -14.74
CA ARG A 57 -1.66 0.64 -15.53
C ARG A 57 -2.55 1.85 -15.80
N THR A 58 -2.71 2.71 -14.80
CA THR A 58 -3.48 3.96 -14.97
C THR A 58 -2.84 4.89 -15.99
N PHE A 59 -1.51 5.07 -15.95
CA PHE A 59 -0.81 5.89 -16.94
C PHE A 59 -0.87 5.28 -18.35
N ASP A 60 -0.80 3.96 -18.46
CA ASP A 60 -0.93 3.27 -19.75
C ASP A 60 -2.35 3.41 -20.34
N SER A 61 -3.38 3.27 -19.52
CA SER A 61 -4.77 3.51 -19.92
C SER A 61 -5.01 4.97 -20.34
N LEU A 62 -4.43 5.94 -19.63
CA LEU A 62 -4.52 7.35 -20.00
C LEU A 62 -3.85 7.63 -21.37
N ARG A 63 -2.70 6.98 -21.63
CA ARG A 63 -1.99 7.09 -22.91
C ARG A 63 -2.84 6.62 -24.12
N GLU A 64 -3.75 5.68 -23.91
CA GLU A 64 -4.67 5.23 -24.97
C GLU A 64 -5.67 6.34 -25.39
N ASN A 65 -5.93 7.31 -24.51
CA ASN A 65 -6.86 8.41 -24.73
C ASN A 65 -6.20 9.67 -25.29
N GLY A 66 -4.88 9.71 -25.43
CA GLY A 66 -4.16 10.87 -25.96
C GLY A 66 -2.67 10.88 -25.67
N SER A 67 -2.02 12.01 -25.99
CA SER A 67 -0.58 12.21 -25.75
C SER A 67 -0.33 12.72 -24.33
N LEU A 68 0.34 11.94 -23.50
CA LEU A 68 0.76 12.36 -22.16
C LEU A 68 1.74 13.56 -22.19
N GLN A 69 2.41 13.81 -23.31
CA GLN A 69 3.27 14.98 -23.48
C GLN A 69 2.44 16.28 -23.65
N GLU A 70 1.31 16.19 -24.37
CA GLU A 70 0.42 17.31 -24.66
C GLU A 70 -0.66 17.48 -23.59
N GLY A 71 -0.87 16.45 -22.78
CA GLY A 71 -1.83 16.39 -21.68
C GLY A 71 -3.06 15.55 -21.99
N VAL A 72 -3.44 14.70 -21.09
CA VAL A 72 -4.62 13.83 -21.16
C VAL A 72 -5.58 14.21 -20.04
N SER A 73 -6.85 14.42 -20.39
CA SER A 73 -7.89 14.77 -19.41
C SER A 73 -8.09 13.63 -18.40
N LEU A 74 -8.16 14.00 -17.12
CA LEU A 74 -8.49 13.06 -16.05
C LEU A 74 -10.01 12.87 -15.84
N GLY A 75 -10.82 13.48 -16.68
CA GLY A 75 -12.29 13.40 -16.66
C GLY A 75 -12.97 14.72 -16.32
N ASP A 76 -14.30 14.69 -16.28
CA ASP A 76 -15.11 15.86 -15.98
C ASP A 76 -14.76 16.43 -14.61
N GLU A 77 -14.68 17.78 -14.53
CA GLU A 77 -14.34 18.50 -13.30
C GLU A 77 -12.89 18.27 -12.77
N ARG A 78 -11.99 17.73 -13.61
CA ARG A 78 -10.58 17.47 -13.27
C ARG A 78 -9.65 18.17 -14.27
N GLY A 79 -8.36 18.33 -13.89
CA GLY A 79 -7.32 18.83 -14.76
C GLY A 79 -6.81 17.79 -15.77
N ASN A 80 -5.69 18.12 -16.39
CA ASN A 80 -5.00 17.22 -17.31
C ASN A 80 -3.76 16.62 -16.63
N LEU A 81 -3.38 15.43 -17.07
CA LEU A 81 -2.13 14.79 -16.67
C LEU A 81 -1.11 14.89 -17.79
N TYR A 82 0.08 15.36 -17.44
CA TYR A 82 1.22 15.51 -18.34
C TYR A 82 2.39 14.66 -17.84
N VAL A 83 3.20 14.15 -18.77
CA VAL A 83 4.51 13.57 -18.47
C VAL A 83 5.57 14.53 -19.04
N LYS A 84 6.44 15.06 -18.18
CA LYS A 84 7.45 16.05 -18.56
C LYS A 84 8.86 15.64 -18.09
N GLY A 85 9.85 15.98 -18.89
CA GLY A 85 11.24 15.96 -18.48
C GLY A 85 11.71 17.31 -17.92
N TYR A 86 12.98 17.39 -17.54
CA TYR A 86 13.61 18.64 -17.14
C TYR A 86 14.51 19.18 -18.24
N ASP A 87 14.76 20.49 -18.23
CA ASP A 87 15.79 21.12 -19.03
C ASP A 87 17.02 21.40 -18.16
N SER A 88 18.18 20.92 -18.58
CA SER A 88 19.44 21.05 -17.85
C SER A 88 19.89 22.50 -17.64
N ASN A 89 19.36 23.44 -18.41
CA ASN A 89 19.66 24.87 -18.27
C ASN A 89 19.00 25.51 -17.04
N PHE A 90 17.96 24.90 -16.50
CA PHE A 90 17.22 25.37 -15.34
C PHE A 90 17.54 24.63 -14.04
N ILE A 91 18.58 23.78 -14.05
CA ILE A 91 19.04 23.09 -12.84
C ILE A 91 20.08 23.97 -12.14
N PRO A 92 19.84 24.36 -10.87
CA PRO A 92 20.87 24.98 -10.05
C PRO A 92 22.13 24.09 -9.92
N ASP A 93 23.30 24.73 -9.86
CA ASP A 93 24.58 24.01 -9.75
C ASP A 93 24.72 23.18 -8.48
N ASP A 94 23.98 23.54 -7.43
CA ASP A 94 23.94 22.83 -6.15
C ASP A 94 23.17 21.51 -6.20
N LEU A 95 22.43 21.23 -7.29
CA LEU A 95 21.67 20.01 -7.44
C LEU A 95 22.45 18.92 -8.18
N ASP A 96 22.56 17.74 -7.58
CA ASP A 96 23.18 16.57 -8.21
C ASP A 96 22.27 16.00 -9.31
N ARG A 97 22.74 16.02 -10.55
CA ARG A 97 22.04 15.49 -11.74
C ARG A 97 21.89 13.97 -11.75
N LYS A 98 22.48 13.25 -10.79
CA LYS A 98 22.34 11.80 -10.62
C LYS A 98 21.32 11.46 -9.55
N ASN A 99 20.99 12.39 -8.66
CA ASN A 99 19.99 12.20 -7.62
C ASN A 99 18.57 12.32 -8.21
N ALA A 100 17.74 11.31 -7.97
CA ALA A 100 16.38 11.27 -8.50
C ALA A 100 15.52 12.43 -7.98
N ASP A 101 15.61 12.74 -6.70
CA ASP A 101 14.86 13.81 -6.05
C ASP A 101 15.23 15.16 -6.67
N HIS A 102 16.53 15.39 -6.92
CA HIS A 102 16.99 16.62 -7.56
C HIS A 102 16.49 16.75 -9.02
N ILE A 103 16.34 15.63 -9.72
CA ILE A 103 15.76 15.61 -11.08
C ILE A 103 14.26 15.96 -11.03
N ILE A 104 13.54 15.48 -10.02
CA ILE A 104 12.13 15.81 -9.82
C ILE A 104 11.97 17.32 -9.54
N ILE A 105 12.79 17.87 -8.64
CA ILE A 105 12.85 19.34 -8.39
C ILE A 105 13.16 20.09 -9.70
N ALA A 106 14.17 19.63 -10.46
CA ALA A 106 14.55 20.24 -11.71
C ALA A 106 13.40 20.28 -12.73
N THR A 107 12.57 19.24 -12.77
CA THR A 107 11.36 19.22 -13.61
C THR A 107 10.37 20.32 -13.19
N ALA A 108 10.15 20.51 -11.90
CA ALA A 108 9.27 21.57 -11.39
C ALA A 108 9.84 22.97 -11.66
N LEU A 109 11.15 23.16 -11.48
CA LEU A 109 11.83 24.42 -11.80
C LEU A 109 11.75 24.74 -13.31
N THR A 110 12.00 23.74 -14.17
CA THR A 110 11.86 23.91 -15.62
C THR A 110 10.46 24.35 -16.01
N LEU A 111 9.44 23.71 -15.43
CA LEU A 111 8.05 24.07 -15.72
C LEU A 111 7.73 25.51 -15.25
N ARG A 112 8.19 25.90 -14.07
CA ARG A 112 8.00 27.25 -13.54
C ARG A 112 8.61 28.33 -14.43
N GLU A 113 9.81 28.07 -14.98
CA GLU A 113 10.49 29.03 -15.85
C GLU A 113 9.92 29.08 -17.27
N GLN A 114 9.47 27.93 -17.80
CA GLN A 114 8.89 27.85 -19.14
C GLN A 114 7.43 28.34 -19.21
N GLU A 115 6.68 28.18 -18.12
CA GLU A 115 5.25 28.51 -18.04
C GLU A 115 4.98 29.40 -16.81
N PRO A 116 5.47 30.65 -16.77
CA PRO A 116 5.40 31.51 -15.58
C PRO A 116 3.98 31.92 -15.18
N GLU A 117 2.99 31.70 -16.04
CA GLU A 117 1.57 31.88 -15.75
C GLU A 117 0.98 30.70 -14.94
N ARG A 118 1.72 29.62 -14.74
CA ARG A 118 1.29 28.50 -13.90
C ARG A 118 1.79 28.65 -12.47
N ASN A 119 0.95 28.31 -11.53
CA ASN A 119 1.36 28.17 -10.14
C ASN A 119 1.86 26.74 -9.91
N VAL A 120 3.17 26.52 -10.07
CA VAL A 120 3.80 25.21 -9.95
C VAL A 120 4.07 24.88 -8.48
N ILE A 121 3.57 23.75 -8.03
CA ILE A 121 3.70 23.24 -6.66
C ILE A 121 4.20 21.80 -6.72
N LEU A 122 5.32 21.52 -6.07
CA LEU A 122 5.79 20.14 -5.91
C LEU A 122 5.06 19.48 -4.74
N VAL A 123 4.65 18.22 -4.91
CA VAL A 123 3.97 17.44 -3.87
C VAL A 123 4.79 16.22 -3.52
N THR A 124 5.17 16.11 -2.25
CA THR A 124 6.00 14.99 -1.77
C THR A 124 5.66 14.61 -0.33
N ARG A 125 6.01 13.38 0.07
CA ARG A 125 5.99 12.94 1.47
C ARG A 125 7.34 13.10 2.15
N ASP A 126 8.40 13.32 1.40
CA ASP A 126 9.74 13.47 1.93
C ASP A 126 9.94 14.87 2.54
N ILE A 127 10.30 14.90 3.82
CA ILE A 127 10.59 16.15 4.56
C ILE A 127 11.84 16.81 4.02
N GLN A 128 12.88 16.03 3.68
CA GLN A 128 14.14 16.57 3.15
C GLN A 128 13.91 17.27 1.81
N LEU A 129 13.13 16.63 0.93
CA LEU A 129 12.77 17.21 -0.37
C LEU A 129 12.03 18.54 -0.22
N ARG A 130 11.12 18.65 0.77
CA ARG A 130 10.42 19.91 1.07
C ARG A 130 11.36 21.01 1.53
N VAL A 131 12.36 20.69 2.36
CA VAL A 131 13.37 21.66 2.82
C VAL A 131 14.23 22.16 1.65
N ILE A 132 14.60 21.25 0.72
CA ILE A 132 15.36 21.65 -0.47
C ILE A 132 14.50 22.57 -1.36
N CYS A 133 13.22 22.24 -1.58
CA CYS A 133 12.31 23.09 -2.35
C CYS A 133 12.19 24.50 -1.74
N ASP A 134 12.05 24.60 -0.44
CA ASP A 134 11.97 25.88 0.27
C ASP A 134 13.25 26.72 0.05
N SER A 135 14.43 26.10 0.13
CA SER A 135 15.71 26.78 -0.13
C SER A 135 15.85 27.30 -1.56
N LEU A 136 15.16 26.69 -2.52
CA LEU A 136 15.14 27.08 -3.93
C LEU A 136 13.96 28.01 -4.30
N GLY A 137 13.16 28.41 -3.30
CA GLY A 137 11.96 29.21 -3.52
C GLY A 137 10.91 28.53 -4.40
N LEU A 138 10.89 27.19 -4.40
CA LEU A 138 9.88 26.39 -5.08
C LEU A 138 8.76 26.03 -4.09
N ALA A 139 7.51 26.38 -4.44
CA ALA A 139 6.36 26.01 -3.62
C ALA A 139 6.28 24.48 -3.50
N CYS A 140 6.15 23.97 -2.28
CA CYS A 140 6.08 22.56 -1.99
C CYS A 140 5.03 22.25 -0.93
N GLU A 141 4.20 21.23 -1.19
CA GLU A 141 3.14 20.76 -0.28
C GLU A 141 3.43 19.32 0.13
N GLY A 142 3.12 18.97 1.40
CA GLY A 142 3.15 17.59 1.88
C GLY A 142 1.92 16.85 1.40
N TYR A 143 2.07 15.61 0.92
CA TYR A 143 0.95 14.75 0.63
C TYR A 143 0.52 14.02 1.91
N ASN A 144 -0.59 14.46 2.47
CA ASN A 144 -1.27 13.75 3.54
C ASN A 144 -2.48 13.07 2.91
N SER A 145 -2.35 11.78 2.57
CA SER A 145 -3.56 10.97 2.44
C SER A 145 -4.19 10.89 3.82
N ASP A 146 -5.49 11.12 3.93
CA ASP A 146 -6.26 11.01 5.18
C ASP A 146 -6.29 9.58 5.78
N GLN A 147 -5.34 8.75 5.43
CA GLN A 147 -5.03 7.55 6.17
C GLN A 147 -4.23 7.98 7.40
N VAL A 148 -4.97 8.14 8.49
CA VAL A 148 -4.43 8.29 9.84
C VAL A 148 -3.52 7.10 10.13
N VAL A 149 -2.23 7.25 9.89
CA VAL A 149 -1.20 6.32 10.32
C VAL A 149 0.00 7.10 10.80
N GLU A 150 -0.19 7.78 11.89
CA GLU A 150 0.92 8.14 12.75
C GLU A 150 0.57 7.65 14.15
N THR A 151 1.26 6.60 14.58
CA THR A 151 1.75 6.32 15.93
C THR A 151 1.69 4.87 16.38
N ALA A 152 1.06 3.93 15.67
CA ALA A 152 1.11 2.51 16.07
C ALA A 152 1.73 1.58 15.00
N ASP A 153 2.01 2.07 13.81
CA ASP A 153 2.24 1.23 12.63
C ASP A 153 3.69 0.82 12.39
N GLY A 154 4.58 1.13 13.32
CA GLY A 154 5.89 0.49 13.40
C GLY A 154 5.91 -0.74 14.31
N LEU A 155 4.78 -1.07 14.95
CA LEU A 155 4.67 -2.27 15.77
C LEU A 155 4.17 -3.42 14.91
N TYR A 156 4.87 -4.56 15.01
CA TYR A 156 4.44 -5.82 14.44
C TYR A 156 3.01 -6.16 14.91
N ASP A 157 2.07 -6.18 13.97
CA ASP A 157 0.64 -6.44 14.24
C ASP A 157 0.24 -7.91 14.04
N GLY A 158 1.18 -8.75 13.64
CA GLY A 158 0.95 -10.18 13.39
C GLY A 158 0.30 -10.47 12.03
N LEU A 159 0.13 -9.47 11.17
CA LEU A 159 -0.45 -9.61 9.85
C LEU A 159 0.48 -9.03 8.78
N THR A 160 0.62 -9.73 7.66
CA THR A 160 1.27 -9.20 6.45
C THR A 160 0.34 -9.38 5.26
N GLU A 161 0.25 -8.36 4.42
CA GLU A 161 -0.54 -8.40 3.20
C GLU A 161 0.37 -8.66 1.99
N PHE A 162 0.00 -9.63 1.16
CA PHE A 162 0.68 -9.95 -0.10
C PHE A 162 -0.27 -9.85 -1.26
N TYR A 163 0.23 -9.30 -2.35
CA TYR A 163 -0.46 -9.28 -3.62
C TYR A 163 0.04 -10.44 -4.47
N VAL A 164 -0.87 -11.31 -4.87
CA VAL A 164 -0.58 -12.57 -5.55
C VAL A 164 -1.43 -12.74 -6.80
N GLU A 165 -1.00 -13.61 -7.70
CA GLU A 165 -1.82 -14.01 -8.83
C GLU A 165 -3.11 -14.68 -8.36
N ASP A 166 -4.19 -14.48 -9.10
CA ASP A 166 -5.52 -15.06 -8.83
C ASP A 166 -5.47 -16.57 -8.61
N ARG A 167 -4.62 -17.26 -9.37
CA ARG A 167 -4.44 -18.70 -9.30
C ARG A 167 -4.03 -19.17 -7.89
N ILE A 168 -3.15 -18.42 -7.22
CA ILE A 168 -2.69 -18.80 -5.86
C ILE A 168 -3.85 -18.74 -4.87
N ILE A 169 -4.73 -17.75 -4.97
CA ILE A 169 -5.93 -17.65 -4.15
C ILE A 169 -6.91 -18.77 -4.46
N GLU A 170 -7.08 -19.14 -5.74
CA GLU A 170 -7.93 -20.24 -6.18
C GLU A 170 -7.41 -21.59 -5.69
N ASP A 171 -6.12 -21.83 -5.86
CA ASP A 171 -5.46 -23.04 -5.36
C ASP A 171 -5.61 -23.17 -3.84
N PHE A 172 -5.42 -22.06 -3.12
CA PHE A 172 -5.62 -22.02 -1.67
C PHE A 172 -7.06 -22.40 -1.29
N TYR A 173 -8.09 -21.80 -1.90
CA TYR A 173 -9.48 -22.17 -1.63
C TYR A 173 -9.85 -23.58 -2.10
N ALA A 174 -9.19 -24.08 -3.13
CA ALA A 174 -9.32 -25.47 -3.59
C ALA A 174 -8.58 -26.47 -2.66
N LYS A 175 -8.01 -26.00 -1.54
CA LYS A 175 -7.23 -26.79 -0.56
C LYS A 175 -5.99 -27.46 -1.18
N GLN A 176 -5.46 -26.90 -2.25
CA GLN A 176 -4.13 -27.28 -2.74
C GLN A 176 -3.07 -26.71 -1.78
N PRO A 177 -1.95 -27.41 -1.58
CA PRO A 177 -0.87 -26.90 -0.74
C PRO A 177 -0.25 -25.66 -1.40
N VAL A 178 -0.31 -24.53 -0.71
CA VAL A 178 0.34 -23.27 -1.08
C VAL A 178 1.47 -23.05 -0.08
N PHE A 179 2.68 -22.88 -0.56
CA PHE A 179 3.85 -22.60 0.28
C PHE A 179 4.18 -21.12 0.27
N VAL A 180 4.97 -20.71 1.25
CA VAL A 180 5.38 -19.32 1.37
C VAL A 180 6.16 -18.84 0.15
N ASP A 181 6.95 -19.71 -0.48
CA ASP A 181 7.72 -19.41 -1.69
C ASP A 181 6.82 -19.13 -2.91
N ASP A 182 5.59 -19.65 -2.93
CA ASP A 182 4.60 -19.33 -3.95
C ASP A 182 4.01 -17.93 -3.77
N VAL A 183 4.08 -17.39 -2.56
CA VAL A 183 3.49 -16.10 -2.17
C VAL A 183 4.55 -15.00 -2.06
N LEU A 184 5.77 -15.36 -1.62
CA LEU A 184 6.89 -14.42 -1.43
C LEU A 184 7.78 -14.38 -2.67
N THR A 185 8.08 -13.16 -3.14
CA THR A 185 9.32 -12.87 -3.86
C THR A 185 10.26 -12.14 -2.89
N ASP A 186 11.46 -12.65 -2.77
CA ASP A 186 12.65 -12.15 -2.07
C ASP A 186 12.47 -11.03 -1.01
N GLY A 187 12.72 -11.38 0.23
CA GLY A 187 13.22 -10.42 1.21
C GLY A 187 12.24 -9.92 2.28
N VAL A 188 10.97 -10.35 2.31
CA VAL A 188 10.07 -10.01 3.43
C VAL A 188 10.13 -11.12 4.48
N PRO A 189 10.75 -10.89 5.66
CA PRO A 189 10.81 -11.90 6.70
C PRO A 189 9.40 -12.13 7.28
N LEU A 190 8.98 -13.39 7.33
CA LEU A 190 7.81 -13.80 8.09
C LEU A 190 8.23 -14.34 9.46
N HIS A 191 7.40 -14.07 10.45
CA HIS A 191 7.56 -14.61 11.79
C HIS A 191 6.63 -15.82 12.00
N ASN A 192 7.07 -16.76 12.80
CA ASN A 192 6.22 -17.90 13.16
C ASN A 192 4.91 -17.44 13.78
N ASN A 193 3.83 -18.14 13.45
CA ASN A 193 2.48 -17.82 13.88
C ASN A 193 1.97 -16.45 13.37
N GLN A 194 2.39 -16.06 12.20
CA GLN A 194 1.94 -14.83 11.56
C GLN A 194 0.72 -15.09 10.65
N PHE A 195 -0.18 -14.12 10.60
CA PHE A 195 -1.28 -14.14 9.65
C PHE A 195 -0.86 -13.50 8.33
N ILE A 196 -1.41 -14.03 7.26
CA ILE A 196 -1.22 -13.54 5.90
C ILE A 196 -2.58 -13.20 5.31
N MET A 197 -2.68 -12.02 4.69
CA MET A 197 -3.77 -11.67 3.81
C MET A 197 -3.26 -11.66 2.38
N MET A 198 -3.63 -12.66 1.61
CA MET A 198 -3.42 -12.64 0.16
C MET A 198 -4.51 -11.80 -0.50
N LYS A 199 -4.11 -10.92 -1.39
CA LYS A 199 -4.97 -10.07 -2.23
C LYS A 199 -4.62 -10.31 -3.69
N SER A 200 -5.62 -10.33 -4.54
CA SER A 200 -5.38 -10.45 -5.99
C SER A 200 -4.70 -9.20 -6.54
N ASP A 201 -3.77 -9.40 -7.47
CA ASP A 201 -3.14 -8.33 -8.24
C ASP A 201 -4.12 -7.63 -9.20
N PHE A 202 -5.26 -8.26 -9.51
CA PHE A 202 -6.23 -7.77 -10.47
C PHE A 202 -7.52 -7.25 -9.82
N ASP A 203 -7.98 -7.91 -8.75
CA ASP A 203 -9.20 -7.54 -8.03
C ASP A 203 -8.94 -7.55 -6.53
N GLU A 204 -8.78 -6.36 -5.95
CA GLU A 204 -8.52 -6.19 -4.50
C GLU A 204 -9.64 -6.75 -3.61
N LYS A 205 -10.83 -7.02 -4.15
CA LYS A 205 -11.92 -7.67 -3.41
C LYS A 205 -11.73 -9.17 -3.27
N LYS A 206 -10.93 -9.78 -4.16
CA LYS A 206 -10.58 -11.19 -4.09
C LYS A 206 -9.43 -11.37 -3.12
N THR A 207 -9.73 -11.86 -1.93
CA THR A 207 -8.76 -12.01 -0.83
C THR A 207 -8.85 -13.38 -0.18
N ALA A 208 -7.76 -13.82 0.44
CA ALA A 208 -7.74 -14.99 1.29
C ALA A 208 -6.97 -14.72 2.58
N LEU A 209 -7.52 -15.17 3.71
CA LEU A 209 -6.88 -15.11 5.01
C LEU A 209 -6.23 -16.44 5.33
N ALA A 210 -4.96 -16.41 5.69
CA ALA A 210 -4.15 -17.59 5.92
C ALA A 210 -3.28 -17.43 7.17
N PHE A 211 -2.73 -18.53 7.62
CA PHE A 211 -1.83 -18.59 8.77
C PHE A 211 -0.51 -19.21 8.35
N PHE A 212 0.59 -18.53 8.63
CA PHE A 212 1.94 -19.01 8.43
C PHE A 212 2.48 -19.60 9.73
N GLU A 213 2.76 -20.89 9.70
CA GLU A 213 3.32 -21.61 10.84
C GLU A 213 4.86 -21.67 10.79
N TRP A 214 5.39 -22.10 9.64
CA TRP A 214 6.83 -22.25 9.39
C TRP A 214 7.12 -22.39 7.90
N TYR A 215 8.36 -22.09 7.46
CA TYR A 215 8.78 -22.08 6.06
C TYR A 215 8.68 -23.43 5.33
N ASP A 216 8.81 -24.55 6.03
CA ASP A 216 8.72 -25.90 5.46
C ASP A 216 7.29 -26.48 5.43
N LYS A 217 6.32 -25.69 5.89
CA LYS A 217 4.91 -26.09 5.93
C LYS A 217 4.08 -25.25 4.94
N PRO A 218 3.04 -25.86 4.34
CA PRO A 218 2.10 -25.08 3.56
C PRO A 218 1.36 -24.08 4.45
N ILE A 219 1.05 -22.93 3.87
CA ILE A 219 0.20 -21.92 4.50
C ILE A 219 -1.17 -22.55 4.76
N ARG A 220 -1.65 -22.50 6.00
CA ARG A 220 -2.93 -23.12 6.34
C ARG A 220 -4.09 -22.13 6.34
N HIS A 221 -5.26 -22.66 6.11
CA HIS A 221 -6.51 -21.93 6.33
C HIS A 221 -6.66 -21.58 7.82
N ILE A 222 -7.21 -20.41 8.08
CA ILE A 222 -7.68 -20.06 9.43
C ILE A 222 -8.96 -20.85 9.73
N ILE A 223 -9.25 -21.07 11.01
CA ILE A 223 -10.45 -21.77 11.45
C ILE A 223 -11.70 -21.13 10.85
N ASP A 224 -12.54 -21.93 10.22
CA ASP A 224 -13.85 -21.49 9.76
C ASP A 224 -14.76 -21.29 10.95
N SER A 225 -14.95 -20.04 11.30
CA SER A 225 -15.78 -19.62 12.44
C SER A 225 -17.13 -19.04 12.02
N ARG A 226 -17.63 -19.44 10.82
CA ARG A 226 -18.96 -18.98 10.34
C ARG A 226 -20.08 -19.37 11.28
N ASP A 227 -20.01 -20.55 11.86
CA ASP A 227 -20.99 -21.04 12.84
C ASP A 227 -20.70 -20.54 14.27
N GLY A 228 -19.60 -19.79 14.43
CA GLY A 228 -19.13 -19.31 15.72
C GLY A 228 -18.38 -20.36 16.54
N ILE A 229 -17.75 -19.89 17.62
CA ILE A 229 -17.15 -20.74 18.65
C ILE A 229 -17.92 -20.46 19.91
N TRP A 230 -18.53 -21.49 20.52
CA TRP A 230 -19.45 -21.34 21.66
C TRP A 230 -20.51 -20.24 21.41
N GLY A 231 -21.09 -20.20 20.18
CA GLY A 231 -22.10 -19.22 19.78
C GLY A 231 -21.57 -17.79 19.54
N VAL A 232 -20.27 -17.55 19.68
CA VAL A 232 -19.64 -16.26 19.40
C VAL A 232 -19.10 -16.22 17.98
N ILE A 233 -19.73 -15.42 17.13
CA ILE A 233 -19.35 -15.23 15.73
C ILE A 233 -18.41 -14.02 15.64
N PRO A 234 -17.17 -14.16 15.08
CA PRO A 234 -16.26 -13.04 14.90
C PRO A 234 -16.79 -12.05 13.86
N ARG A 235 -16.67 -10.75 14.15
CA ARG A 235 -17.22 -9.66 13.33
C ARG A 235 -16.20 -9.05 12.36
N ASN A 236 -14.90 -9.27 12.61
CA ASN A 236 -13.81 -8.75 11.80
C ASN A 236 -12.65 -9.74 11.72
N LYS A 237 -11.63 -9.43 10.91
CA LYS A 237 -10.47 -10.30 10.68
C LYS A 237 -9.64 -10.51 11.96
N GLU A 238 -9.49 -9.47 12.77
CA GLU A 238 -8.70 -9.53 14.00
C GLU A 238 -9.33 -10.48 15.04
N GLN A 239 -10.65 -10.48 15.16
CA GLN A 239 -11.37 -11.44 16.00
C GLN A 239 -11.28 -12.88 15.47
N ARG A 240 -11.26 -13.06 14.13
CA ARG A 240 -11.02 -14.37 13.51
C ARG A 240 -9.61 -14.88 13.81
N PHE A 241 -8.61 -14.01 13.71
CA PHE A 241 -7.23 -14.33 14.05
C PHE A 241 -7.09 -14.71 15.54
N ALA A 242 -7.68 -13.91 16.43
CA ALA A 242 -7.67 -14.20 17.85
C ALA A 242 -8.29 -15.58 18.18
N LEU A 243 -9.42 -15.90 17.59
CA LEU A 243 -10.06 -17.20 17.78
C LEU A 243 -9.21 -18.35 17.21
N ASP A 244 -8.60 -18.16 16.02
CA ASP A 244 -7.73 -19.17 15.42
C ASP A 244 -6.53 -19.48 16.31
N MET A 245 -5.87 -18.46 16.88
CA MET A 245 -4.76 -18.66 17.80
C MET A 245 -5.21 -19.27 19.12
N LEU A 246 -6.31 -18.82 19.70
CA LEU A 246 -6.85 -19.32 20.98
C LEU A 246 -7.26 -20.79 20.88
N MET A 247 -7.76 -21.22 19.73
CA MET A 247 -8.16 -22.62 19.46
C MET A 247 -7.00 -23.52 19.07
N ASN A 248 -5.82 -22.97 18.78
CA ASN A 248 -4.66 -23.76 18.38
C ASN A 248 -3.86 -24.22 19.61
N SER A 249 -4.04 -25.49 19.99
CA SER A 249 -3.37 -26.10 21.14
C SER A 249 -1.84 -26.20 21.02
N ALA A 250 -1.27 -26.00 19.83
CA ALA A 250 0.17 -25.96 19.63
C ALA A 250 0.78 -24.60 20.08
N ILE A 251 -0.04 -23.58 20.30
CA ILE A 251 0.40 -22.26 20.77
C ILE A 251 0.16 -22.19 22.30
N PRO A 252 1.21 -22.27 23.11
CA PRO A 252 1.05 -22.36 24.57
C PRO A 252 0.65 -21.05 25.25
N LEU A 253 0.89 -19.90 24.59
CA LEU A 253 0.58 -18.58 25.13
C LEU A 253 0.06 -17.65 24.02
N VAL A 254 -1.13 -17.10 24.22
CA VAL A 254 -1.72 -16.08 23.35
C VAL A 254 -1.98 -14.81 24.17
N SER A 255 -1.42 -13.70 23.71
CA SER A 255 -1.68 -12.38 24.30
C SER A 255 -2.65 -11.61 23.42
N VAL A 256 -3.80 -11.19 23.99
CA VAL A 256 -4.83 -10.44 23.26
C VAL A 256 -4.87 -9.01 23.75
N VAL A 257 -4.43 -8.08 22.89
CA VAL A 257 -4.36 -6.64 23.18
C VAL A 257 -5.40 -5.90 22.32
N GLY A 258 -5.97 -4.83 22.83
CA GLY A 258 -6.92 -4.00 22.08
C GLY A 258 -7.71 -3.07 22.98
N LYS A 259 -8.47 -2.14 22.39
CA LYS A 259 -9.30 -1.15 23.09
C LYS A 259 -10.40 -1.82 23.93
N ALA A 260 -10.91 -1.11 24.93
CA ALA A 260 -12.08 -1.57 25.70
C ALA A 260 -13.29 -1.79 24.76
N GLY A 261 -14.07 -2.85 25.00
CA GLY A 261 -15.26 -3.15 24.21
C GLY A 261 -15.02 -3.91 22.89
N CYS A 262 -13.78 -4.20 22.48
CA CYS A 262 -13.50 -4.93 21.24
C CYS A 262 -13.69 -6.47 21.32
N GLY A 263 -14.22 -6.99 22.42
CA GLY A 263 -14.61 -8.40 22.55
C GLY A 263 -13.53 -9.36 23.08
N LYS A 264 -12.36 -8.88 23.53
CA LYS A 264 -11.23 -9.73 24.00
C LYS A 264 -11.64 -10.81 24.98
N SER A 265 -12.25 -10.41 26.10
CA SER A 265 -12.66 -11.36 27.14
C SER A 265 -13.73 -12.33 26.66
N LEU A 266 -14.63 -11.88 25.79
CA LEU A 266 -15.67 -12.72 25.21
C LEU A 266 -15.06 -13.82 24.31
N LEU A 267 -14.10 -13.47 23.47
CA LEU A 267 -13.40 -14.43 22.59
C LEU A 267 -12.60 -15.44 23.40
N CYS A 268 -11.86 -14.98 24.42
CA CYS A 268 -11.11 -15.87 25.32
C CYS A 268 -12.03 -16.84 26.08
N LEU A 269 -13.17 -16.34 26.57
CA LEU A 269 -14.14 -17.19 27.29
C LEU A 269 -14.78 -18.20 26.35
N ALA A 270 -15.21 -17.79 25.15
CA ALA A 270 -15.80 -18.69 24.17
C ALA A 270 -14.82 -19.81 23.76
N ALA A 271 -13.57 -19.47 23.45
CA ALA A 271 -12.53 -20.43 23.11
C ALA A 271 -12.22 -21.39 24.28
N GLY A 272 -12.19 -20.86 25.53
CA GLY A 272 -11.98 -21.69 26.72
C GLY A 272 -13.13 -22.69 26.95
N LEU A 273 -14.37 -22.21 26.88
CA LEU A 273 -15.57 -23.08 27.05
C LEU A 273 -15.64 -24.16 25.97
N GLU A 274 -15.38 -23.81 24.73
CA GLU A 274 -15.30 -24.77 23.62
C GLU A 274 -14.29 -25.87 23.89
N GLN A 275 -13.08 -25.49 24.31
CA GLN A 275 -11.99 -26.45 24.54
C GLN A 275 -12.17 -27.30 25.80
N VAL A 276 -12.88 -26.82 26.81
CA VAL A 276 -13.12 -27.57 28.04
C VAL A 276 -14.39 -28.42 27.96
N LEU A 277 -15.48 -27.85 27.48
CA LEU A 277 -16.81 -28.49 27.56
C LEU A 277 -17.15 -29.32 26.31
N GLU A 278 -16.82 -28.82 25.11
CA GLU A 278 -17.17 -29.47 23.86
C GLU A 278 -16.05 -30.38 23.36
N THR A 279 -14.88 -29.82 23.07
CA THR A 279 -13.77 -30.59 22.50
C THR A 279 -12.99 -31.39 23.54
N ARG A 280 -13.12 -31.05 24.82
CA ARG A 280 -12.41 -31.69 25.96
C ARG A 280 -10.89 -31.72 25.78
N THR A 281 -10.34 -30.72 25.13
CA THR A 281 -8.89 -30.56 24.91
C THR A 281 -8.17 -30.30 26.24
N TYR A 282 -8.83 -29.58 27.13
CA TYR A 282 -8.36 -29.29 28.50
C TYR A 282 -9.35 -29.81 29.55
N LYS A 283 -8.85 -29.98 30.78
CA LYS A 283 -9.66 -30.39 31.93
C LYS A 283 -9.99 -29.22 32.83
#